data_750c8532a2c8de948d784047386873ad
#
_entry.id   750c8532a2c8de948d784047386873ad
#
_cell.length_a   1.000
_cell.length_b   1.000
_cell.length_c   1.000
_cell.angle_alpha   90.00
_cell.angle_beta   90.00
_cell.angle_gamma   90.00
#
_symmetry.space_group_name_H-M   'P 1'
#
loop_
_entity.id
_entity.type
_entity.pdbx_description
1 polymer ?
#
loop_
_entity_poly.entity_id
_entity_poly.type
_entity_poly.pdbx_seq_one_letter_code
_entity_poly.pdbx_strand_id
1 'polypeptide(L)'
;VTDDEYTDSQILSVTVTPVNDPPVLGVISDQDINEGDTKVILLSASDIDEDVLTYTISEGINIASSIDGTTVTFSLVDNDDYFGSESFAVTVTDGEYTDEQTFIVTVANVNDAPVLASVGNITFAEDGISDSVTLSATDADADDLTFGIAGGTDITATLDGDQLSFSAAADFNGSETFTLSVTDDEYTDSQILSVTVT
;
A
#
# COMPACT_ATOMS: atom_id res chain seq x y z
N VAL A 1 -68.66 27.04 -22.85
CA VAL A 1 -69.38 28.14 -23.49
C VAL A 1 -70.68 28.26 -22.78
N THR A 2 -71.09 29.48 -22.49
CA THR A 2 -72.43 29.79 -21.91
C THR A 2 -73.09 30.93 -22.70
N ASP A 3 -74.39 30.87 -22.82
CA ASP A 3 -75.21 31.90 -23.45
C ASP A 3 -76.14 32.64 -22.43
N ASP A 4 -75.81 32.59 -21.13
CA ASP A 4 -76.48 33.08 -19.95
C ASP A 4 -77.68 32.22 -19.46
N GLU A 5 -78.17 31.27 -20.25
CA GLU A 5 -79.21 30.35 -19.85
C GLU A 5 -78.75 28.90 -19.80
N TYR A 6 -77.83 28.47 -20.70
CA TYR A 6 -77.33 27.09 -20.80
C TYR A 6 -75.83 27.13 -20.84
N THR A 7 -75.25 26.07 -20.26
CA THR A 7 -73.79 25.84 -20.26
C THR A 7 -73.48 24.49 -20.96
N ASP A 8 -72.65 24.53 -21.98
CA ASP A 8 -72.09 23.39 -22.58
C ASP A 8 -70.63 23.25 -22.16
N SER A 9 -70.21 22.08 -21.73
CA SER A 9 -68.85 21.80 -21.28
C SER A 9 -68.33 20.51 -21.89
N GLN A 10 -67.09 20.54 -22.28
CA GLN A 10 -66.37 19.38 -22.75
C GLN A 10 -65.18 19.10 -21.85
N ILE A 11 -64.97 17.83 -21.49
CA ILE A 11 -63.79 17.40 -20.77
C ILE A 11 -62.68 17.23 -21.79
N LEU A 12 -61.58 17.94 -21.58
CA LEU A 12 -60.33 17.75 -22.29
C LEU A 12 -59.37 17.02 -21.38
N SER A 13 -58.87 15.83 -21.85
CA SER A 13 -57.79 15.12 -21.19
C SER A 13 -56.49 15.49 -21.88
N VAL A 14 -55.52 15.94 -21.09
CA VAL A 14 -54.15 16.19 -21.53
C VAL A 14 -53.24 15.15 -20.83
N THR A 15 -52.52 14.38 -21.60
CA THR A 15 -51.53 13.42 -21.09
C THR A 15 -50.13 13.95 -21.39
N VAL A 16 -49.29 14.04 -20.36
CA VAL A 16 -47.85 14.27 -20.50
C VAL A 16 -47.18 12.90 -20.37
N THR A 17 -46.47 12.53 -21.40
CA THR A 17 -45.64 11.31 -21.36
C THR A 17 -44.29 11.67 -20.73
N PRO A 18 -43.81 10.89 -19.75
CA PRO A 18 -42.46 11.09 -19.20
C PRO A 18 -41.40 10.86 -20.29
N VAL A 19 -40.32 11.55 -20.18
CA VAL A 19 -39.07 11.35 -20.95
C VAL A 19 -38.01 11.02 -19.93
N ASN A 20 -37.22 9.98 -20.17
CA ASN A 20 -36.16 9.58 -19.28
C ASN A 20 -35.06 10.66 -19.21
N ASP A 21 -34.70 11.05 -18.01
CA ASP A 21 -33.61 11.95 -17.70
C ASP A 21 -32.37 11.17 -17.21
N PRO A 22 -31.13 11.62 -17.48
CA PRO A 22 -29.92 10.91 -17.04
C PRO A 22 -29.75 10.97 -15.53
N PRO A 23 -29.18 9.90 -14.92
CA PRO A 23 -28.76 9.93 -13.52
C PRO A 23 -27.64 10.96 -13.29
N VAL A 24 -27.52 11.43 -12.05
CA VAL A 24 -26.47 12.35 -11.63
C VAL A 24 -25.68 11.72 -10.49
N LEU A 25 -24.40 11.42 -10.74
CA LEU A 25 -23.48 10.86 -9.76
C LEU A 25 -23.06 11.94 -8.74
N GLY A 26 -23.12 11.60 -7.46
CA GLY A 26 -22.60 12.45 -6.39
C GLY A 26 -21.09 12.64 -6.49
N VAL A 27 -20.57 13.77 -6.04
CA VAL A 27 -19.14 14.08 -6.13
C VAL A 27 -18.31 13.06 -5.36
N ILE A 28 -17.31 12.49 -6.02
CA ILE A 28 -16.32 11.59 -5.44
C ILE A 28 -15.00 12.36 -5.36
N SER A 29 -14.50 12.58 -4.15
CA SER A 29 -13.17 13.18 -3.95
C SER A 29 -12.06 12.15 -4.09
N ASP A 30 -10.83 12.61 -4.29
CA ASP A 30 -9.64 11.78 -4.20
C ASP A 30 -9.56 11.09 -2.83
N GLN A 31 -8.95 9.92 -2.77
CA GLN A 31 -8.85 9.06 -1.59
C GLN A 31 -7.39 8.81 -1.24
N ASP A 32 -7.11 8.79 0.05
CA ASP A 32 -5.81 8.39 0.61
C ASP A 32 -6.00 7.13 1.46
N ILE A 33 -5.08 6.18 1.31
CA ILE A 33 -4.95 4.97 2.12
C ILE A 33 -3.47 4.78 2.46
N ASN A 34 -3.14 4.10 3.55
CA ASN A 34 -1.77 3.64 3.78
C ASN A 34 -1.59 2.26 3.13
N GLU A 35 -0.38 1.90 2.79
CA GLU A 35 -0.09 0.53 2.35
C GLU A 35 -0.48 -0.49 3.42
N GLY A 36 -0.84 -1.70 3.01
CA GLY A 36 -1.38 -2.73 3.87
C GLY A 36 -2.84 -2.48 4.33
N ASP A 37 -3.39 -1.27 4.17
CA ASP A 37 -4.75 -0.93 4.56
C ASP A 37 -5.80 -1.20 3.46
N THR A 38 -7.06 -1.14 3.85
CA THR A 38 -8.21 -1.12 2.94
C THR A 38 -9.02 0.15 3.11
N LYS A 39 -9.62 0.64 2.03
CA LYS A 39 -10.50 1.82 2.04
C LYS A 39 -11.88 1.48 1.54
N VAL A 40 -12.89 1.94 2.26
CA VAL A 40 -14.29 1.81 1.84
C VAL A 40 -14.88 3.19 1.64
N ILE A 41 -15.54 3.40 0.49
CA ILE A 41 -16.31 4.60 0.19
C ILE A 41 -17.75 4.24 -0.18
N LEU A 42 -18.67 5.16 0.07
CA LEU A 42 -20.07 5.02 -0.32
C LEU A 42 -20.37 5.99 -1.46
N LEU A 43 -20.90 5.45 -2.55
CA LEU A 43 -21.37 6.22 -3.69
C LEU A 43 -22.78 6.72 -3.43
N SER A 44 -23.12 7.84 -4.07
CA SER A 44 -24.46 8.36 -4.13
C SER A 44 -24.76 8.84 -5.55
N ALA A 45 -25.98 8.65 -6.00
CA ALA A 45 -26.48 9.25 -7.22
C ALA A 45 -27.97 9.59 -7.03
N SER A 46 -28.50 10.42 -7.89
CA SER A 46 -29.90 10.75 -7.95
C SER A 46 -30.40 10.64 -9.38
N ASP A 47 -31.65 10.26 -9.52
CA ASP A 47 -32.37 10.19 -10.76
C ASP A 47 -33.73 10.86 -10.54
N ILE A 48 -34.20 11.69 -11.51
CA ILE A 48 -35.43 12.46 -11.35
C ILE A 48 -36.67 11.63 -11.65
N ASP A 49 -36.50 10.55 -12.45
CA ASP A 49 -37.54 9.59 -12.77
C ASP A 49 -37.63 8.46 -11.75
N GLU A 50 -36.71 8.46 -10.76
CA GLU A 50 -36.60 7.44 -9.71
C GLU A 50 -36.27 6.04 -10.27
N ASP A 51 -35.52 5.97 -11.37
CA ASP A 51 -35.11 4.75 -11.99
C ASP A 51 -34.09 3.96 -11.13
N VAL A 52 -34.00 2.66 -11.38
CA VAL A 52 -33.06 1.78 -10.69
C VAL A 52 -31.64 2.03 -11.19
N LEU A 53 -30.79 2.55 -10.33
CA LEU A 53 -29.41 2.87 -10.66
C LEU A 53 -28.47 1.69 -10.45
N THR A 54 -27.56 1.50 -11.41
CA THR A 54 -26.49 0.49 -11.35
C THR A 54 -25.13 1.19 -11.42
N TYR A 55 -24.21 0.76 -10.57
CA TYR A 55 -22.87 1.33 -10.48
C TYR A 55 -21.81 0.35 -10.97
N THR A 56 -20.78 0.88 -11.61
CA THR A 56 -19.57 0.15 -11.97
C THR A 56 -18.33 0.97 -11.64
N ILE A 57 -17.19 0.29 -11.44
CA ILE A 57 -15.90 0.93 -11.20
C ILE A 57 -14.84 0.29 -12.10
N SER A 58 -13.88 1.09 -12.56
CA SER A 58 -12.72 0.59 -13.30
C SER A 58 -11.81 -0.25 -12.40
N GLU A 59 -11.07 -1.19 -13.00
CA GLU A 59 -10.02 -1.93 -12.33
C GLU A 59 -8.73 -1.09 -12.26
N GLY A 60 -7.93 -1.26 -11.18
CA GLY A 60 -6.57 -0.77 -11.07
C GLY A 60 -5.55 -1.86 -11.36
N ILE A 61 -4.28 -1.51 -11.34
CA ILE A 61 -3.15 -2.44 -11.58
C ILE A 61 -2.58 -2.93 -10.25
N ASN A 62 -2.22 -2.02 -9.37
CA ASN A 62 -1.68 -2.31 -8.04
C ASN A 62 -2.73 -2.11 -6.94
N ILE A 63 -3.75 -1.31 -7.21
CA ILE A 63 -4.86 -1.07 -6.31
C ILE A 63 -6.09 -1.79 -6.86
N ALA A 64 -6.52 -2.85 -6.18
CA ALA A 64 -7.75 -3.55 -6.50
C ALA A 64 -8.95 -2.70 -6.10
N SER A 65 -9.97 -2.69 -6.93
CA SER A 65 -11.28 -2.11 -6.63
C SER A 65 -12.37 -3.18 -6.71
N SER A 66 -13.33 -3.12 -5.81
CA SER A 66 -14.53 -3.94 -5.87
C SER A 66 -15.75 -3.11 -5.51
N ILE A 67 -16.91 -3.44 -6.07
CA ILE A 67 -18.16 -2.73 -5.83
C ILE A 67 -19.29 -3.72 -5.47
N ASP A 68 -20.02 -3.39 -4.41
CA ASP A 68 -21.25 -4.09 -4.01
C ASP A 68 -22.34 -3.05 -3.74
N GLY A 69 -23.29 -2.97 -4.65
CA GLY A 69 -24.32 -1.94 -4.66
C GLY A 69 -23.69 -0.54 -4.78
N THR A 70 -23.75 0.25 -3.72
CA THR A 70 -23.14 1.59 -3.63
C THR A 70 -21.82 1.61 -2.86
N THR A 71 -21.36 0.46 -2.37
CA THR A 71 -20.14 0.36 -1.56
C THR A 71 -18.97 -0.02 -2.46
N VAL A 72 -17.95 0.83 -2.50
CA VAL A 72 -16.67 0.53 -3.15
C VAL A 72 -15.62 0.25 -2.10
N THR A 73 -14.84 -0.81 -2.31
CA THR A 73 -13.70 -1.18 -1.47
C THR A 73 -12.43 -1.19 -2.31
N PHE A 74 -11.40 -0.54 -1.81
CA PHE A 74 -10.03 -0.56 -2.35
C PHE A 74 -9.12 -1.36 -1.43
N SER A 75 -8.21 -2.14 -2.02
CA SER A 75 -7.14 -2.87 -1.34
C SER A 75 -5.94 -3.01 -2.28
N LEU A 76 -4.77 -3.35 -1.75
CA LEU A 76 -3.61 -3.63 -2.58
C LEU A 76 -3.71 -5.00 -3.26
N VAL A 77 -3.10 -5.13 -4.45
CA VAL A 77 -3.02 -6.37 -5.23
C VAL A 77 -1.67 -7.02 -4.98
N ASP A 78 -1.66 -8.19 -4.31
CA ASP A 78 -0.51 -9.10 -4.18
C ASP A 78 0.79 -8.51 -3.58
N ASN A 79 0.83 -7.23 -3.23
CA ASN A 79 1.99 -6.56 -2.66
C ASN A 79 1.55 -5.49 -1.65
N ASP A 80 1.69 -5.81 -0.38
CA ASP A 80 1.33 -4.90 0.71
C ASP A 80 2.28 -3.68 0.80
N ASP A 81 3.47 -3.76 0.14
CA ASP A 81 4.50 -2.72 0.12
C ASP A 81 4.35 -1.74 -1.09
N TYR A 82 3.21 -1.76 -1.80
CA TYR A 82 2.98 -0.82 -2.90
C TYR A 82 2.59 0.56 -2.38
N PHE A 83 3.31 1.59 -2.79
CA PHE A 83 2.93 2.99 -2.65
C PHE A 83 2.91 3.71 -3.99
N GLY A 84 2.00 4.66 -4.15
CA GLY A 84 1.78 5.35 -5.42
C GLY A 84 0.34 5.78 -5.61
N SER A 85 -0.03 6.15 -6.83
CA SER A 85 -1.38 6.63 -7.13
C SER A 85 -1.91 6.03 -8.41
N GLU A 86 -3.20 5.69 -8.40
CA GLU A 86 -3.93 5.22 -9.58
C GLU A 86 -5.23 6.01 -9.75
N SER A 87 -5.69 6.13 -11.01
CA SER A 87 -6.94 6.80 -11.34
C SER A 87 -8.05 5.79 -11.54
N PHE A 88 -9.19 6.05 -10.93
CA PHE A 88 -10.39 5.23 -11.04
C PHE A 88 -11.54 6.02 -11.66
N ALA A 89 -12.39 5.32 -12.40
CA ALA A 89 -13.62 5.85 -12.95
C ALA A 89 -14.81 5.09 -12.37
N VAL A 90 -15.76 5.81 -11.80
CA VAL A 90 -17.08 5.28 -11.39
C VAL A 90 -18.11 5.74 -12.39
N THR A 91 -18.92 4.82 -12.88
CA THR A 91 -20.04 5.08 -13.76
C THR A 91 -21.34 4.65 -13.08
N VAL A 92 -22.36 5.47 -13.17
CA VAL A 92 -23.75 5.15 -12.81
C VAL A 92 -24.60 5.11 -14.06
N THR A 93 -25.56 4.19 -14.14
CA THR A 93 -26.53 4.09 -15.25
C THR A 93 -27.92 3.75 -14.73
N ASP A 94 -28.94 4.32 -15.40
CA ASP A 94 -30.36 3.97 -15.29
C ASP A 94 -30.80 2.88 -16.29
N GLY A 95 -29.86 2.44 -17.16
CA GLY A 95 -30.10 1.50 -18.25
C GLY A 95 -30.24 2.13 -19.64
N GLU A 96 -30.45 3.47 -19.74
CA GLU A 96 -30.52 4.23 -20.98
C GLU A 96 -29.38 5.26 -21.07
N TYR A 97 -29.13 5.99 -19.98
CA TYR A 97 -28.09 7.01 -19.87
C TYR A 97 -27.06 6.66 -18.79
N THR A 98 -25.94 7.38 -18.81
CA THR A 98 -24.84 7.20 -17.84
C THR A 98 -24.30 8.55 -17.40
N ASP A 99 -23.80 8.59 -16.15
CA ASP A 99 -22.91 9.65 -15.66
C ASP A 99 -21.62 9.02 -15.08
N GLU A 100 -20.48 9.70 -15.24
CA GLU A 100 -19.16 9.17 -14.86
C GLU A 100 -18.33 10.23 -14.16
N GLN A 101 -17.61 9.82 -13.12
CA GLN A 101 -16.59 10.64 -12.46
C GLN A 101 -15.29 9.87 -12.31
N THR A 102 -14.18 10.59 -12.50
CA THR A 102 -12.83 10.08 -12.23
C THR A 102 -12.26 10.74 -10.98
N PHE A 103 -11.51 9.96 -10.20
CA PHE A 103 -10.80 10.41 -9.01
C PHE A 103 -9.52 9.60 -8.83
N ILE A 104 -8.64 10.07 -7.96
CA ILE A 104 -7.34 9.43 -7.67
C ILE A 104 -7.44 8.71 -6.33
N VAL A 105 -6.87 7.51 -6.27
CA VAL A 105 -6.56 6.81 -5.01
C VAL A 105 -5.05 6.82 -4.85
N THR A 106 -4.57 7.37 -3.74
CA THR A 106 -3.16 7.45 -3.38
C THR A 106 -2.88 6.53 -2.21
N VAL A 107 -1.89 5.66 -2.35
CA VAL A 107 -1.34 4.82 -1.28
C VAL A 107 -0.09 5.50 -0.75
N ALA A 108 -0.13 5.84 0.54
CA ALA A 108 1.02 6.40 1.25
C ALA A 108 1.94 5.27 1.73
N ASN A 109 3.23 5.48 1.57
CA ASN A 109 4.27 4.61 2.11
C ASN A 109 4.17 4.53 3.64
N VAL A 110 4.37 3.34 4.19
CA VAL A 110 4.58 3.07 5.62
C VAL A 110 5.90 2.33 5.75
N ASN A 111 6.87 2.89 6.48
CA ASN A 111 8.20 2.32 6.55
C ASN A 111 8.22 0.86 7.00
N ASP A 112 8.84 -0.01 6.21
CA ASP A 112 9.10 -1.41 6.51
C ASP A 112 10.47 -1.60 7.18
N ALA A 113 10.60 -2.64 7.98
CA ALA A 113 11.88 -2.95 8.61
C ALA A 113 12.83 -3.64 7.62
N PRO A 114 14.13 -3.29 7.65
CA PRO A 114 15.12 -3.98 6.84
C PRO A 114 15.25 -5.46 7.24
N VAL A 115 15.65 -6.31 6.28
CA VAL A 115 15.87 -7.74 6.48
C VAL A 115 17.34 -8.05 6.28
N LEU A 116 18.04 -8.39 7.37
CA LEU A 116 19.45 -8.77 7.37
C LEU A 116 19.64 -10.19 6.77
N ALA A 117 20.48 -10.29 5.76
CA ALA A 117 20.87 -11.61 5.25
C ALA A 117 21.69 -12.37 6.29
N SER A 118 21.39 -13.64 6.46
CA SER A 118 22.04 -14.49 7.46
C SER A 118 23.53 -14.64 7.20
N VAL A 119 24.35 -14.37 8.22
CA VAL A 119 25.80 -14.60 8.25
C VAL A 119 26.08 -15.82 9.13
N GLY A 120 26.87 -16.76 8.62
CA GLY A 120 27.30 -17.93 9.39
C GLY A 120 28.36 -17.61 10.44
N ASN A 121 28.57 -18.53 11.40
CA ASN A 121 29.64 -18.40 12.39
C ASN A 121 31.02 -18.34 11.71
N ILE A 122 31.95 -17.59 12.29
CA ILE A 122 33.28 -17.35 11.75
C ILE A 122 34.31 -18.02 12.63
N THR A 123 35.33 -18.63 11.97
CA THR A 123 36.48 -19.25 12.65
C THR A 123 37.76 -18.82 11.94
N PHE A 124 38.78 -18.42 12.70
CA PHE A 124 40.09 -18.05 12.18
C PHE A 124 41.20 -18.48 13.17
N ALA A 125 42.45 -18.56 12.69
CA ALA A 125 43.58 -18.93 13.53
C ALA A 125 44.03 -17.76 14.46
N GLU A 126 44.59 -18.10 15.64
CA GLU A 126 45.23 -17.11 16.50
C GLU A 126 46.33 -16.35 15.73
N ASP A 127 46.68 -15.15 16.17
CA ASP A 127 47.61 -14.20 15.53
C ASP A 127 47.24 -13.82 14.08
N GLY A 128 46.06 -14.24 13.61
CA GLY A 128 45.54 -13.96 12.27
C GLY A 128 44.41 -12.94 12.27
N ILE A 129 43.91 -12.71 11.05
CA ILE A 129 42.70 -11.93 10.78
C ILE A 129 41.75 -12.87 9.99
N SER A 130 40.48 -12.83 10.29
CA SER A 130 39.48 -13.58 9.51
C SER A 130 39.43 -13.12 8.05
N ASP A 131 38.97 -13.98 7.16
CA ASP A 131 38.53 -13.53 5.85
C ASP A 131 37.41 -12.46 6.01
N SER A 132 37.38 -11.54 5.07
CA SER A 132 36.30 -10.52 5.05
C SER A 132 34.99 -11.15 4.59
N VAL A 133 33.91 -10.84 5.28
CA VAL A 133 32.53 -11.22 4.94
C VAL A 133 31.82 -9.99 4.41
N THR A 134 31.22 -10.10 3.22
CA THR A 134 30.35 -9.05 2.69
C THR A 134 28.96 -9.23 3.27
N LEU A 135 28.48 -8.21 3.96
CA LEU A 135 27.13 -8.15 4.50
C LEU A 135 26.15 -7.75 3.41
N SER A 136 24.91 -8.20 3.54
CA SER A 136 23.81 -7.75 2.68
C SER A 136 22.50 -7.72 3.46
N ALA A 137 21.62 -6.82 3.05
CA ALA A 137 20.28 -6.71 3.57
C ALA A 137 19.36 -6.23 2.45
N THR A 138 18.07 -6.38 2.63
CA THR A 138 17.02 -5.86 1.75
C THR A 138 16.06 -5.02 2.55
N ASP A 139 15.47 -4.06 1.88
CA ASP A 139 14.44 -3.19 2.43
C ASP A 139 13.34 -3.03 1.36
N ALA A 140 12.06 -3.06 1.78
CA ALA A 140 10.94 -2.99 0.86
C ALA A 140 10.76 -1.57 0.29
N ASP A 141 11.06 -0.55 1.09
CA ASP A 141 11.03 0.86 0.72
C ASP A 141 12.25 1.31 -0.06
N ALA A 142 13.27 0.45 -0.12
CA ALA A 142 14.59 0.74 -0.69
C ALA A 142 15.33 1.88 0.03
N ASP A 143 15.18 1.93 1.34
CA ASP A 143 15.84 2.91 2.20
C ASP A 143 17.36 2.69 2.30
N ASP A 144 18.07 3.73 2.69
CA ASP A 144 19.51 3.68 2.92
C ASP A 144 19.82 2.86 4.19
N LEU A 145 20.49 1.71 4.01
CA LEU A 145 20.77 0.79 5.10
C LEU A 145 22.16 1.01 5.72
N THR A 146 22.21 0.96 7.04
CA THR A 146 23.45 1.07 7.83
C THR A 146 23.67 -0.20 8.63
N PHE A 147 24.83 -0.85 8.44
CA PHE A 147 25.26 -2.01 9.23
C PHE A 147 25.95 -1.60 10.52
N GLY A 148 25.72 -2.39 11.56
CA GLY A 148 26.35 -2.23 12.87
C GLY A 148 26.83 -3.56 13.45
N ILE A 149 27.88 -3.52 14.26
CA ILE A 149 28.39 -4.68 15.00
C ILE A 149 28.71 -4.28 16.43
N ALA A 150 28.28 -5.11 17.39
CA ALA A 150 28.56 -4.89 18.81
C ALA A 150 28.94 -6.21 19.48
N GLY A 151 29.80 -6.15 20.49
CA GLY A 151 30.31 -7.29 21.25
C GLY A 151 31.82 -7.40 21.19
N GLY A 152 32.32 -8.51 21.72
CA GLY A 152 33.76 -8.80 21.79
C GLY A 152 34.48 -8.11 22.94
N THR A 153 35.50 -8.78 23.43
CA THR A 153 36.44 -8.30 24.46
C THR A 153 37.86 -8.53 24.01
N ASP A 154 38.16 -9.76 23.67
CA ASP A 154 39.51 -10.20 23.18
C ASP A 154 39.49 -10.36 21.65
N ILE A 155 38.30 -10.49 21.04
CA ILE A 155 38.09 -10.45 19.59
C ILE A 155 37.55 -9.07 19.20
N THR A 156 38.22 -8.42 18.25
CA THR A 156 37.84 -7.12 17.71
C THR A 156 37.20 -7.28 16.34
N ALA A 157 35.99 -6.74 16.17
CA ALA A 157 35.34 -6.62 14.88
C ALA A 157 35.76 -5.32 14.17
N THR A 158 36.00 -5.39 12.88
CA THR A 158 36.21 -4.25 11.99
C THR A 158 35.16 -4.27 10.91
N LEU A 159 34.35 -3.22 10.86
CA LEU A 159 33.32 -3.01 9.87
C LEU A 159 33.65 -1.76 9.04
N ASP A 160 33.76 -1.93 7.73
CA ASP A 160 34.00 -0.85 6.75
C ASP A 160 32.95 -0.94 5.65
N GLY A 161 31.91 -0.13 5.76
CA GLY A 161 30.71 -0.22 4.94
C GLY A 161 30.01 -1.57 5.16
N ASP A 162 30.03 -2.41 4.16
CA ASP A 162 29.46 -3.78 4.16
C ASP A 162 30.51 -4.88 4.41
N GLN A 163 31.78 -4.51 4.62
CA GLN A 163 32.87 -5.47 4.79
C GLN A 163 33.17 -5.69 6.28
N LEU A 164 32.91 -6.89 6.77
CA LEU A 164 33.14 -7.29 8.16
C LEU A 164 34.31 -8.27 8.27
N SER A 165 35.26 -7.97 9.15
CA SER A 165 36.35 -8.85 9.50
C SER A 165 36.63 -8.84 11.01
N PHE A 166 37.38 -9.85 11.51
CA PHE A 166 37.74 -10.00 12.91
C PHE A 166 39.23 -10.21 13.10
N SER A 167 39.75 -9.71 14.21
CA SER A 167 41.08 -10.01 14.70
C SER A 167 41.02 -10.31 16.20
N ALA A 168 41.98 -11.02 16.73
CA ALA A 168 42.04 -11.35 18.16
C ALA A 168 43.27 -10.72 18.83
N ALA A 169 43.24 -10.63 20.17
CA ALA A 169 44.41 -10.34 20.97
C ALA A 169 45.46 -11.45 20.77
N ALA A 170 46.73 -11.09 20.91
CA ALA A 170 47.85 -12.04 20.76
C ALA A 170 47.65 -13.26 21.70
N ASP A 171 47.97 -14.47 21.20
CA ASP A 171 47.84 -15.74 21.92
C ASP A 171 46.44 -16.06 22.46
N PHE A 172 45.38 -15.29 22.01
CA PHE A 172 44.00 -15.59 22.39
C PHE A 172 43.45 -16.75 21.58
N ASN A 173 42.88 -17.74 22.28
CA ASN A 173 42.05 -18.77 21.69
C ASN A 173 40.74 -18.90 22.47
N GLY A 174 39.64 -19.03 21.78
CA GLY A 174 38.31 -19.03 22.41
C GLY A 174 37.20 -18.59 21.45
N SER A 175 36.02 -18.39 22.00
CA SER A 175 34.85 -17.92 21.21
C SER A 175 34.16 -16.79 21.91
N GLU A 176 33.74 -15.81 21.15
CA GLU A 176 32.91 -14.69 21.60
C GLU A 176 31.67 -14.53 20.70
N THR A 177 30.65 -13.84 21.22
CA THR A 177 29.43 -13.55 20.49
C THR A 177 29.35 -12.06 20.16
N PHE A 178 28.86 -11.79 18.96
CA PHE A 178 28.61 -10.46 18.46
C PHE A 178 27.16 -10.32 18.06
N THR A 179 26.60 -9.13 18.17
CA THR A 179 25.32 -8.76 17.59
C THR A 179 25.59 -7.97 16.33
N LEU A 180 25.26 -8.54 15.19
CA LEU A 180 25.26 -7.89 13.89
C LEU A 180 23.88 -7.29 13.66
N SER A 181 23.80 -6.04 13.20
CA SER A 181 22.55 -5.34 12.95
C SER A 181 22.57 -4.60 11.62
N VAL A 182 21.40 -4.32 11.11
CA VAL A 182 21.13 -3.39 10.01
C VAL A 182 19.97 -2.49 10.40
N THR A 183 20.05 -1.22 10.06
CA THR A 183 18.99 -0.24 10.34
C THR A 183 18.78 0.68 9.14
N ASP A 184 17.52 1.09 8.96
CA ASP A 184 17.04 2.14 8.05
C ASP A 184 16.87 3.50 8.76
N ASP A 185 17.36 3.64 10.00
CA ASP A 185 17.22 4.75 10.96
C ASP A 185 15.88 4.74 11.75
N GLU A 186 14.87 3.99 11.33
CA GLU A 186 13.60 3.84 12.07
C GLU A 186 13.48 2.46 12.73
N TYR A 187 13.77 1.40 11.99
CA TYR A 187 13.74 0.02 12.45
C TYR A 187 15.13 -0.62 12.37
N THR A 188 15.26 -1.76 13.04
CA THR A 188 16.53 -2.50 13.09
C THR A 188 16.24 -3.99 13.09
N ASP A 189 16.89 -4.72 12.19
CA ASP A 189 17.00 -6.17 12.25
C ASP A 189 18.38 -6.59 12.76
N SER A 190 18.47 -7.72 13.46
CA SER A 190 19.74 -8.19 14.03
C SER A 190 19.81 -9.69 14.18
N GLN A 191 21.07 -10.20 14.15
CA GLN A 191 21.39 -11.60 14.45
C GLN A 191 22.58 -11.71 15.39
N ILE A 192 22.65 -12.83 16.13
CA ILE A 192 23.82 -13.19 16.93
C ILE A 192 24.77 -14.00 16.06
N LEU A 193 26.05 -13.61 16.06
CA LEU A 193 27.15 -14.24 15.37
C LEU A 193 28.17 -14.78 16.39
N SER A 194 28.54 -16.07 16.28
CA SER A 194 29.65 -16.64 17.06
C SER A 194 30.94 -16.58 16.26
N VAL A 195 32.00 -16.04 16.89
CA VAL A 195 33.34 -15.95 16.31
C VAL A 195 34.30 -16.77 17.17
N THR A 196 35.03 -17.67 16.55
CA THR A 196 35.96 -18.62 17.22
C THR A 196 37.37 -18.43 16.69
N VAL A 197 38.33 -18.33 17.60
CA VAL A 197 39.78 -18.31 17.35
C VAL A 197 40.39 -19.65 17.79
N THR A 198 41.18 -20.29 16.92
CA THR A 198 41.73 -21.64 17.11
C THR A 198 43.25 -21.67 16.96
#